data_03898c7536134e5cef058723b26107f2
#
_entry.id   03898c7536134e5cef058723b26107f2
#
_cell.length_a   1.000
_cell.length_b   1.000
_cell.length_c   1.000
_cell.angle_alpha   90.00
_cell.angle_beta   90.00
_cell.angle_gamma   90.00
#
_symmetry.space_group_name_H-M   'P 1'
#
loop_
_entity.id
_entity.type
_entity.pdbx_description
1 polymer ?
#
loop_
_entity_poly.entity_id
_entity_poly.type
_entity_poly.pdbx_seq_one_letter_code
_entity_poly.pdbx_strand_id
1 'polypeptide(L)'
;RQQEETHIMENIIYNELRSRGYNVDVGLVELGGKDENGKFIRKQLEVDFVVNRPPYRVYIQSAFHMPTPEKEQQERRPLLSINDHFRKIVIVGDDIHRKEDELGVLTIGLLDFLTDKKLLEQG
;
A
#
# COMPACT_ATOMS: atom_id res chain seq x y z
N ARG A 1 20.39 -1.26 8.98
CA ARG A 1 20.22 0.15 8.72
C ARG A 1 19.00 0.47 7.91
N GLN A 2 18.94 -0.07 6.72
CA GLN A 2 17.78 0.11 5.87
C GLN A 2 16.52 -0.44 6.53
N GLN A 3 16.67 -1.46 7.35
CA GLN A 3 15.59 -2.03 8.12
C GLN A 3 15.05 -1.07 9.16
N GLU A 4 15.94 -0.37 9.87
CA GLU A 4 15.54 0.66 10.84
C GLU A 4 14.79 1.81 10.17
N GLU A 5 15.32 2.28 9.04
CA GLU A 5 14.72 3.36 8.29
C GLU A 5 13.33 2.97 7.77
N THR A 6 13.19 1.71 7.34
CA THR A 6 11.89 1.17 6.91
C THR A 6 10.90 1.17 8.07
N HIS A 7 11.32 0.74 9.25
CA HIS A 7 10.43 0.73 10.42
C HIS A 7 10.04 2.14 10.86
N ILE A 8 10.97 3.08 10.81
CA ILE A 8 10.68 4.48 11.14
C ILE A 8 9.65 5.04 10.17
N MET A 9 9.84 4.77 8.89
CA MET A 9 8.91 5.22 7.84
C MET A 9 7.52 4.61 8.05
N GLU A 10 7.45 3.33 8.35
CA GLU A 10 6.18 2.66 8.62
C GLU A 10 5.47 3.28 9.82
N ASN A 11 6.21 3.60 10.86
CA ASN A 11 5.64 4.26 12.04
C ASN A 11 5.11 5.66 11.71
N ILE A 12 5.83 6.40 10.89
CA ILE A 12 5.40 7.73 10.45
C ILE A 12 4.09 7.63 9.68
N ILE A 13 4.01 6.70 8.74
CA ILE A 13 2.80 6.48 7.93
C ILE A 13 1.63 6.08 8.82
N TYR A 14 1.85 5.11 9.69
CA TYR A 14 0.80 4.63 10.59
C TYR A 14 0.26 5.77 11.45
N ASN A 15 1.16 6.52 12.09
CA ASN A 15 0.77 7.62 12.96
C ASN A 15 0.04 8.71 12.19
N GLU A 16 0.47 9.01 10.96
CA GLU A 16 -0.21 9.98 10.12
C GLU A 16 -1.63 9.52 9.78
N LEU A 17 -1.80 8.26 9.39
CA LEU A 17 -3.12 7.71 9.07
C LEU A 17 -4.05 7.76 10.28
N ARG A 18 -3.54 7.41 11.46
CA ARG A 18 -4.32 7.46 12.69
C ARG A 18 -4.69 8.89 13.06
N SER A 19 -3.76 9.83 12.89
CA SER A 19 -4.03 11.24 13.21
C SER A 19 -5.10 11.84 12.31
N ARG A 20 -5.25 11.31 11.09
CA ARG A 20 -6.32 11.70 10.17
C ARG A 20 -7.66 11.07 10.54
N GLY A 21 -7.70 10.20 11.56
CA GLY A 21 -8.92 9.55 12.01
C GLY A 21 -9.25 8.24 11.32
N TYR A 22 -8.32 7.68 10.55
CA TYR A 22 -8.58 6.44 9.84
C TYR A 22 -8.40 5.23 10.75
N ASN A 23 -9.17 4.18 10.46
CA ASN A 23 -9.03 2.87 11.06
C ASN A 23 -8.05 2.07 10.19
N VAL A 24 -6.94 1.65 10.77
CA VAL A 24 -5.83 1.05 10.05
C VAL A 24 -5.54 -0.34 10.60
N ASP A 25 -5.56 -1.33 9.72
CA ASP A 25 -5.08 -2.67 10.03
C ASP A 25 -3.69 -2.85 9.44
N VAL A 26 -2.86 -3.63 10.11
CA VAL A 26 -1.48 -3.89 9.70
C VAL A 26 -1.37 -5.37 9.35
N GLY A 27 -0.85 -5.65 8.18
CA GLY A 27 -0.28 -6.96 7.89
C GLY A 27 -1.00 -7.82 6.88
N LEU A 28 -2.20 -8.33 7.13
CA LEU A 28 -2.68 -9.46 6.35
C LEU A 28 -3.99 -9.19 5.63
N VAL A 29 -4.03 -9.55 4.35
CA VAL A 29 -5.25 -9.57 3.54
C VAL A 29 -5.50 -11.02 3.13
N GLU A 30 -6.69 -11.53 3.42
CA GLU A 30 -7.08 -12.85 2.95
C GLU A 30 -7.64 -12.78 1.54
N LEU A 31 -7.12 -13.62 0.67
CA LEU A 31 -7.59 -13.73 -0.70
C LEU A 31 -8.16 -15.13 -0.92
N GLY A 32 -9.35 -15.20 -1.51
CA GLY A 32 -9.93 -16.45 -1.97
C GLY A 32 -9.56 -16.68 -3.42
N GLY A 33 -9.44 -17.93 -3.82
CA GLY A 33 -9.15 -18.26 -5.21
C GLY A 33 -9.21 -19.76 -5.43
N LYS A 34 -8.94 -20.17 -6.66
CA LYS A 34 -8.88 -21.58 -7.03
C LYS A 34 -7.49 -21.92 -7.51
N ASP A 35 -7.04 -23.15 -7.17
CA ASP A 35 -5.77 -23.64 -7.68
C ASP A 35 -5.93 -24.19 -9.11
N GLU A 36 -4.86 -24.78 -9.65
CA GLU A 36 -4.83 -25.33 -11.00
C GLU A 36 -5.88 -26.43 -11.22
N ASN A 37 -6.25 -27.11 -10.14
CA ASN A 37 -7.21 -28.21 -10.19
C ASN A 37 -8.64 -27.73 -9.93
N GLY A 38 -8.86 -26.43 -9.81
CA GLY A 38 -10.17 -25.86 -9.53
C GLY A 38 -10.58 -25.95 -8.07
N LYS A 39 -9.67 -26.35 -7.20
CA LYS A 39 -9.92 -26.46 -5.77
C LYS A 39 -9.82 -25.08 -5.11
N PHE A 40 -10.80 -24.75 -4.28
CA PHE A 40 -10.79 -23.49 -3.56
C PHE A 40 -9.63 -23.43 -2.57
N ILE A 41 -8.85 -22.36 -2.62
CA ILE A 41 -7.75 -22.13 -1.70
C ILE A 41 -7.85 -20.73 -1.12
N ARG A 42 -7.36 -20.57 0.10
CA ARG A 42 -7.20 -19.26 0.73
C ARG A 42 -5.73 -18.90 0.76
N LYS A 43 -5.43 -17.70 0.32
CA LYS A 43 -4.09 -17.14 0.40
C LYS A 43 -4.09 -15.95 1.33
N GLN A 44 -3.03 -15.83 2.12
CA GLN A 44 -2.78 -14.63 2.91
C GLN A 44 -1.72 -13.81 2.20
N LEU A 45 -1.99 -12.52 2.08
CA LEU A 45 -1.08 -11.58 1.45
C LEU A 45 -0.67 -10.53 2.47
N GLU A 46 0.62 -10.27 2.56
CA GLU A 46 1.15 -9.23 3.42
C GLU A 46 1.09 -7.89 2.71
N VAL A 47 0.37 -6.96 3.34
CA VAL A 47 0.31 -5.56 2.91
C VAL A 47 0.60 -4.73 4.15
N ASP A 48 1.41 -3.69 4.02
CA ASP A 48 1.82 -2.94 5.21
C ASP A 48 0.64 -2.33 5.95
N PHE A 49 -0.30 -1.71 5.23
CA PHE A 49 -1.46 -1.09 5.85
C PHE A 49 -2.72 -1.29 5.04
N VAL A 50 -3.82 -1.55 5.73
CA VAL A 50 -5.15 -1.56 5.14
C VAL A 50 -5.95 -0.48 5.86
N VAL A 51 -6.34 0.56 5.14
CA VAL A 51 -7.14 1.66 5.68
C VAL A 51 -8.60 1.37 5.41
N ASN A 52 -9.38 1.22 6.47
CA ASN A 52 -10.80 0.92 6.35
C ASN A 52 -11.61 2.21 6.41
N ARG A 53 -12.30 2.50 5.32
CA ARG A 53 -13.22 3.64 5.17
C ARG A 53 -14.53 3.14 4.58
N PRO A 54 -15.37 2.46 5.36
CA PRO A 54 -16.57 1.87 4.79
C PRO A 54 -17.39 2.91 4.01
N PRO A 55 -17.87 2.56 2.81
CA PRO A 55 -17.77 1.25 2.14
C PRO A 55 -16.46 1.00 1.39
N TYR A 56 -15.46 1.86 1.56
CA TYR A 56 -14.20 1.81 0.83
C TYR A 56 -13.07 1.27 1.70
N ARG A 57 -12.02 0.87 1.01
CA ARG A 57 -10.78 0.38 1.61
C ARG A 57 -9.61 0.89 0.77
N VAL A 58 -8.48 1.17 1.41
CA VAL A 58 -7.27 1.56 0.70
C VAL A 58 -6.14 0.66 1.17
N TYR A 59 -5.40 0.10 0.23
CA TYR A 59 -4.24 -0.74 0.52
C TYR A 59 -2.99 0.09 0.32
N ILE A 60 -2.10 0.08 1.30
CA ILE A 60 -0.88 0.88 1.26
C ILE A 60 0.33 -0.01 1.52
N GLN A 61 1.30 0.10 0.63
CA GLN A 61 2.59 -0.56 0.77
C GLN A 61 3.63 0.54 0.91
N SER A 62 4.62 0.34 1.79
CA SER A 62 5.68 1.32 1.97
C SER A 62 7.00 0.74 1.48
N ALA A 63 7.83 1.58 0.88
CA ALA A 63 9.17 1.22 0.44
C ALA A 63 10.10 2.38 0.72
N PHE A 64 11.11 2.18 1.58
CA PHE A 64 12.00 3.27 1.92
C PHE A 64 12.74 3.80 0.69
N HIS A 65 13.14 2.90 -0.20
CA HIS A 65 13.93 3.26 -1.38
C HIS A 65 13.59 2.33 -2.54
N MET A 66 13.31 2.91 -3.71
CA MET A 66 13.01 2.15 -4.93
C MET A 66 13.86 2.64 -6.10
N PRO A 67 15.16 2.27 -6.14
CA PRO A 67 16.07 2.84 -7.14
C PRO A 67 15.95 2.23 -8.53
N THR A 68 15.29 1.08 -8.68
CA THR A 68 15.24 0.36 -9.95
C THR A 68 13.81 -0.04 -10.30
N PRO A 69 13.51 -0.25 -11.61
CA PRO A 69 12.21 -0.77 -12.01
C PRO A 69 11.88 -2.13 -11.40
N GLU A 70 12.88 -2.99 -11.19
CA GLU A 70 12.69 -4.31 -10.60
C GLU A 70 12.21 -4.20 -9.16
N LYS A 71 12.80 -3.29 -8.39
CA LYS A 71 12.39 -3.04 -7.02
C LYS A 71 10.98 -2.48 -6.97
N GLU A 72 10.66 -1.58 -7.89
CA GLU A 72 9.35 -0.99 -8.02
C GLU A 72 8.28 -2.06 -8.28
N GLN A 73 8.55 -2.99 -9.19
CA GLN A 73 7.66 -4.10 -9.47
C GLN A 73 7.49 -5.02 -8.27
N GLN A 74 8.57 -5.28 -7.56
CA GLN A 74 8.57 -6.11 -6.38
C GLN A 74 7.65 -5.55 -5.29
N GLU A 75 7.70 -4.24 -5.08
CA GLU A 75 6.85 -3.59 -4.08
C GLU A 75 5.38 -3.51 -4.52
N ARG A 76 5.11 -3.42 -5.81
CA ARG A 76 3.75 -3.36 -6.34
C ARG A 76 3.07 -4.71 -6.41
N ARG A 77 3.84 -5.79 -6.52
CA ARG A 77 3.30 -7.14 -6.75
C ARG A 77 2.25 -7.56 -5.72
N PRO A 78 2.46 -7.35 -4.41
CA PRO A 78 1.43 -7.71 -3.44
C PRO A 78 0.11 -6.99 -3.71
N LEU A 79 0.16 -5.71 -4.04
CA LEU A 79 -1.04 -4.92 -4.31
C LEU A 79 -1.77 -5.42 -5.55
N LEU A 80 -1.03 -5.79 -6.59
CA LEU A 80 -1.62 -6.27 -7.83
C LEU A 80 -2.26 -7.64 -7.68
N SER A 81 -1.91 -8.38 -6.64
CA SER A 81 -2.53 -9.67 -6.33
C SER A 81 -3.91 -9.52 -5.71
N ILE A 82 -4.27 -8.32 -5.27
CA ILE A 82 -5.58 -8.05 -4.68
C ILE A 82 -6.54 -7.69 -5.82
N ASN A 83 -7.48 -8.60 -6.07
CA ASN A 83 -8.39 -8.46 -7.19
C ASN A 83 -9.69 -7.76 -6.76
N ASP A 84 -9.60 -6.47 -6.46
CA ASP A 84 -10.76 -5.64 -6.17
C ASP A 84 -10.55 -4.24 -6.76
N HIS A 85 -11.53 -3.37 -6.61
CA HIS A 85 -11.51 -2.03 -7.19
C HIS A 85 -11.01 -0.97 -6.21
N PHE A 86 -10.61 -1.37 -5.01
CA PHE A 86 -10.19 -0.44 -4.00
C PHE A 86 -8.82 0.15 -4.33
N ARG A 87 -8.59 1.34 -3.82
CA ARG A 87 -7.39 2.10 -4.13
C ARG A 87 -6.13 1.41 -3.58
N LYS A 88 -5.07 1.49 -4.36
CA LYS A 88 -3.78 0.87 -4.03
C LYS A 88 -2.69 1.92 -4.16
N ILE A 89 -1.91 2.07 -3.10
CA ILE A 89 -0.91 3.14 -3.01
C ILE A 89 0.42 2.55 -2.54
N VAL A 90 1.51 2.96 -3.20
CA VAL A 90 2.87 2.71 -2.71
C VAL A 90 3.44 4.05 -2.25
N ILE A 91 3.87 4.12 -0.98
CA ILE A 91 4.53 5.30 -0.43
C ILE A 91 6.02 5.03 -0.37
N VAL A 92 6.79 5.92 -0.97
CA VAL A 92 8.24 5.77 -1.13
C VAL A 92 8.96 6.83 -0.31
N GLY A 93 10.06 6.45 0.34
CA GLY A 93 10.88 7.40 1.08
C GLY A 93 11.57 8.44 0.19
N ASP A 94 11.79 8.09 -1.07
CA ASP A 94 12.45 8.98 -2.03
C ASP A 94 11.54 10.18 -2.39
N ASP A 95 12.17 11.29 -2.72
CA ASP A 95 11.46 12.48 -3.20
C ASP A 95 11.18 12.31 -4.70
N ILE A 96 9.96 11.87 -5.01
CA ILE A 96 9.55 11.60 -6.38
C ILE A 96 8.29 12.38 -6.71
N HIS A 97 8.04 12.57 -8.00
CA HIS A 97 6.73 13.03 -8.47
C HIS A 97 5.76 11.84 -8.39
N ARG A 98 4.57 12.11 -7.86
CA ARG A 98 3.56 11.05 -7.80
C ARG A 98 3.17 10.63 -9.21
N LYS A 99 2.90 9.35 -9.36
CA LYS A 99 2.48 8.80 -10.64
C LYS A 99 1.49 7.66 -10.41
N GLU A 100 0.55 7.53 -11.32
CA GLU A 100 -0.40 6.44 -11.29
C GLU A 100 -0.19 5.61 -12.57
N ASP A 101 -0.12 4.29 -12.41
CA ASP A 101 0.11 3.43 -13.56
C ASP A 101 -1.22 3.00 -14.21
N GLU A 102 -1.12 2.22 -15.30
CA GLU A 102 -2.30 1.78 -16.05
C GLU A 102 -3.18 0.81 -15.25
N LEU A 103 -2.67 0.25 -14.17
CA LEU A 103 -3.43 -0.66 -13.30
C LEU A 103 -4.03 0.07 -12.09
N GLY A 104 -3.83 1.38 -12.01
CA GLY A 104 -4.44 2.20 -10.98
C GLY A 104 -3.64 2.27 -9.68
N VAL A 105 -2.40 1.80 -9.65
CA VAL A 105 -1.56 1.90 -8.46
C VAL A 105 -0.90 3.27 -8.45
N LEU A 106 -1.15 4.04 -7.38
CA LEU A 106 -0.52 5.33 -7.17
C LEU A 106 0.80 5.13 -6.43
N THR A 107 1.87 5.71 -6.96
CA THR A 107 3.16 5.80 -6.27
C THR A 107 3.40 7.25 -5.87
N ILE A 108 3.67 7.50 -4.60
CA ILE A 108 3.78 8.85 -4.04
C ILE A 108 4.94 8.89 -3.04
N GLY A 109 5.64 10.02 -2.99
CA GLY A 109 6.69 10.21 -1.98
C GLY A 109 6.12 10.43 -0.60
N LEU A 110 6.90 10.10 0.42
CA LEU A 110 6.47 10.22 1.81
C LEU A 110 6.10 11.66 2.16
N LEU A 111 6.93 12.63 1.77
CA LEU A 111 6.66 14.03 2.07
C LEU A 111 5.38 14.52 1.39
N ASP A 112 5.19 14.13 0.14
CA ASP A 112 3.98 14.44 -0.61
C ASP A 112 2.75 13.86 0.09
N PHE A 113 2.86 12.61 0.55
CA PHE A 113 1.80 11.96 1.31
C PHE A 113 1.49 12.72 2.61
N LEU A 114 2.52 13.11 3.35
CA LEU A 114 2.33 13.80 4.64
C LEU A 114 1.68 15.18 4.48
N THR A 115 1.89 15.83 3.35
CA THR A 115 1.35 17.17 3.10
C THR A 115 -0.01 17.17 2.41
N ASP A 116 -0.39 16.06 1.79
CA ASP A 116 -1.70 15.94 1.13
C ASP A 116 -2.69 15.24 2.07
N LYS A 117 -3.30 16.02 2.96
CA LYS A 117 -4.18 15.50 3.99
C LYS A 117 -5.50 14.95 3.43
N LYS A 118 -5.83 15.26 2.17
CA LYS A 118 -7.09 14.85 1.55
C LYS A 118 -6.93 13.69 0.57
N LEU A 119 -5.73 13.14 0.47
CA LEU A 119 -5.42 12.11 -0.52
C LEU A 119 -6.40 10.94 -0.45
N LEU A 120 -6.68 10.43 0.75
CA LEU A 120 -7.53 9.26 0.93
C LEU A 120 -9.02 9.59 0.96
N GLU A 121 -9.38 10.85 0.93
CA GLU A 121 -10.78 11.28 0.86
C GLU A 121 -11.33 11.19 -0.56
N GLN A 122 -10.46 11.10 -1.53
CA GLN A 122 -10.84 10.92 -2.93
C GLN A 122 -11.15 9.44 -3.15
N GLY A 123 -12.38 9.16 -3.34
CA GLY A 123 -12.90 7.81 -3.45
C GLY A 123 -12.41 6.97 -4.61
#